data_5dbfa3f4d29d2691f9259090fac77378
#
_entry.id   5dbfa3f4d29d2691f9259090fac77378
#
_cell.length_a   1.000
_cell.length_b   1.000
_cell.length_c   1.000
_cell.angle_alpha   90.00
_cell.angle_beta   90.00
_cell.angle_gamma   90.00
#
_symmetry.space_group_name_H-M   'P 1'
#
loop_
_entity.id
_entity.type
_entity.pdbx_description
1 polymer ?
#
loop_
_entity_poly.entity_id
_entity_poly.type
_entity_poly.pdbx_seq_one_letter_code
_entity_poly.pdbx_strand_id
1 'polypeptide(L)'
;MTIDEAKRVRIVDFLAQLGHRAQYMKSEQYWYLSPLRKEVTPSFKVNDRLNEWYDFGEATGGDLVELGKYLCGTKSVSEALAYIKRYVNGVSLPRPRALPATSRPVEADMKNLIIVPLRHHALLSYLHSRMIDSDIGRMFCKEVHYELRQKRYFAPVSYTHLTL
;
A
#
# COMPACT_ATOMS: atom_id res chain seq x y z
N MET A 1 -1.66 19.28 22.95
CA MET A 1 -1.12 17.97 22.51
C MET A 1 0.32 18.19 22.13
N THR A 2 1.21 17.42 22.69
CA THR A 2 2.63 17.38 22.32
C THR A 2 2.85 16.43 21.15
N ILE A 3 4.05 16.47 20.54
CA ILE A 3 4.42 15.51 19.47
C ILE A 3 4.40 14.08 20.02
N ASP A 4 4.90 13.85 21.23
CA ASP A 4 4.94 12.53 21.85
C ASP A 4 3.53 11.98 22.14
N GLU A 5 2.63 12.84 22.56
CA GLU A 5 1.20 12.48 22.74
C GLU A 5 0.58 12.10 21.38
N ALA A 6 0.86 12.86 20.34
CA ALA A 6 0.35 12.56 19.00
C ALA A 6 0.89 11.21 18.45
N LYS A 7 2.18 10.93 18.64
CA LYS A 7 2.81 9.67 18.22
C LYS A 7 2.25 8.42 18.92
N ARG A 8 1.66 8.56 20.11
CA ARG A 8 0.99 7.46 20.81
C ARG A 8 -0.42 7.16 20.27
N VAL A 9 -1.01 8.08 19.52
CA VAL A 9 -2.31 7.86 18.87
C VAL A 9 -2.11 6.96 17.67
N ARG A 10 -2.89 5.88 17.60
CA ARG A 10 -2.82 4.98 16.44
C ARG A 10 -3.42 5.65 15.21
N ILE A 11 -2.69 5.61 14.10
CA ILE A 11 -3.14 6.17 12.81
C ILE A 11 -4.44 5.50 12.35
N VAL A 12 -4.60 4.20 12.58
CA VAL A 12 -5.81 3.45 12.24
C VAL A 12 -7.05 4.01 12.95
N ASP A 13 -6.91 4.31 14.26
CA ASP A 13 -8.02 4.86 15.06
C ASP A 13 -8.33 6.31 14.64
N PHE A 14 -7.31 7.10 14.37
CA PHE A 14 -7.45 8.46 13.87
C PHE A 14 -8.16 8.51 12.51
N LEU A 15 -7.77 7.66 11.56
CA LEU A 15 -8.43 7.55 10.27
C LEU A 15 -9.89 7.10 10.40
N ALA A 16 -10.17 6.19 11.33
CA ALA A 16 -11.55 5.77 11.61
C ALA A 16 -12.42 6.92 12.11
N GLN A 17 -11.88 7.82 12.94
CA GLN A 17 -12.58 9.02 13.40
C GLN A 17 -12.85 10.02 12.29
N LEU A 18 -11.97 10.10 11.30
CA LEU A 18 -12.18 10.90 10.09
C LEU A 18 -13.16 10.25 9.10
N GLY A 19 -13.66 9.04 9.41
CA GLY A 19 -14.59 8.31 8.56
C GLY A 19 -13.92 7.43 7.50
N HIS A 20 -12.60 7.35 7.49
CA HIS A 20 -11.87 6.46 6.57
C HIS A 20 -11.86 5.03 7.12
N ARG A 21 -12.27 4.07 6.30
CA ARG A 21 -12.27 2.64 6.64
C ARG A 21 -11.26 1.89 5.78
N ALA A 22 -10.50 1.01 6.43
CA ALA A 22 -9.62 0.12 5.69
C ALA A 22 -10.44 -0.78 4.75
N GLN A 23 -9.96 -0.94 3.53
CA GLN A 23 -10.57 -1.81 2.52
C GLN A 23 -10.22 -3.27 2.78
N TYR A 24 -8.99 -3.51 3.22
CA TYR A 24 -8.50 -4.83 3.62
C TYR A 24 -7.27 -4.72 4.53
N MET A 25 -6.90 -5.84 5.15
CA MET A 25 -5.70 -5.97 5.96
C MET A 25 -4.85 -7.14 5.43
N LYS A 26 -3.53 -6.93 5.31
CA LYS A 26 -2.57 -7.96 4.93
C LYS A 26 -1.31 -7.82 5.78
N SER A 27 -0.90 -8.88 6.47
CA SER A 27 0.33 -8.91 7.30
C SER A 27 0.44 -7.72 8.26
N GLU A 28 -0.59 -7.49 9.10
CA GLU A 28 -0.68 -6.38 10.06
C GLU A 28 -0.64 -4.98 9.44
N GLN A 29 -0.84 -4.88 8.14
CA GLN A 29 -0.89 -3.63 7.41
C GLN A 29 -2.31 -3.38 6.90
N TYR A 30 -2.83 -2.21 7.21
CA TYR A 30 -4.15 -1.77 6.78
C TYR A 30 -4.04 -0.98 5.48
N TRP A 31 -4.89 -1.32 4.53
CA TRP A 31 -4.95 -0.68 3.22
C TRP A 31 -6.22 0.13 3.06
N TYR A 32 -6.06 1.39 2.67
CA TYR A 32 -7.14 2.37 2.51
C TYR A 32 -7.14 2.93 1.09
N LEU A 33 -8.29 3.44 0.68
CA LEU A 33 -8.31 4.50 -0.33
C LEU A 33 -7.64 5.73 0.30
N SER A 34 -6.79 6.42 -0.45
CA SER A 34 -6.04 7.54 0.08
C SER A 34 -6.96 8.61 0.70
N PRO A 35 -6.70 9.06 1.93
CA PRO A 35 -7.39 10.20 2.50
C PRO A 35 -6.94 11.53 1.89
N LEU A 36 -5.86 11.53 1.09
CA LEU A 36 -5.24 12.72 0.52
C LEU A 36 -5.76 13.06 -0.86
N ARG A 37 -6.40 12.10 -1.56
CA ARG A 37 -6.95 12.26 -2.91
C ARG A 37 -8.10 11.29 -3.18
N LYS A 38 -8.80 11.51 -4.29
CA LYS A 38 -9.82 10.59 -4.77
C LYS A 38 -9.19 9.49 -5.60
N GLU A 39 -9.43 8.23 -5.24
CA GLU A 39 -8.98 7.05 -5.97
C GLU A 39 -9.98 5.90 -5.83
N VAL A 40 -9.86 4.88 -6.68
CA VAL A 40 -10.72 3.69 -6.68
C VAL A 40 -9.98 2.43 -6.25
N THR A 41 -8.65 2.45 -6.27
CA THR A 41 -7.81 1.32 -5.88
C THR A 41 -7.03 1.71 -4.61
N PRO A 42 -7.11 0.90 -3.53
CA PRO A 42 -6.40 1.21 -2.30
C PRO A 42 -4.89 1.31 -2.52
N SER A 43 -4.31 2.45 -2.21
CA SER A 43 -2.89 2.71 -2.34
C SER A 43 -2.26 3.38 -1.11
N PHE A 44 -3.07 3.67 -0.11
CA PHE A 44 -2.60 4.20 1.17
C PHE A 44 -2.50 3.07 2.19
N LYS A 45 -1.32 2.87 2.74
CA LYS A 45 -0.99 1.78 3.65
C LYS A 45 -0.66 2.31 5.04
N VAL A 46 -1.18 1.69 6.09
CA VAL A 46 -0.80 1.94 7.48
C VAL A 46 -0.19 0.67 8.08
N ASN A 47 1.03 0.78 8.57
CA ASN A 47 1.67 -0.23 9.40
C ASN A 47 1.31 0.05 10.87
N ASP A 48 0.42 -0.75 11.43
CA ASP A 48 -0.10 -0.52 12.78
C ASP A 48 0.95 -0.78 13.87
N ARG A 49 1.89 -1.70 13.64
CA ARG A 49 2.97 -2.01 14.58
C ARG A 49 3.97 -0.86 14.73
N LEU A 50 4.33 -0.22 13.60
CA LEU A 50 5.26 0.91 13.58
C LEU A 50 4.54 2.25 13.79
N ASN A 51 3.21 2.25 13.67
CA ASN A 51 2.36 3.45 13.65
C ASN A 51 2.80 4.46 12.59
N GLU A 52 3.05 3.95 11.38
CA GLU A 52 3.50 4.70 10.21
C GLU A 52 2.59 4.45 9.02
N TRP A 53 2.51 5.44 8.15
CA TRP A 53 1.75 5.34 6.90
C TRP A 53 2.63 5.57 5.70
N TYR A 54 2.18 5.07 4.55
CA TYR A 54 2.78 5.34 3.25
C TYR A 54 1.71 5.36 2.16
N ASP A 55 1.72 6.42 1.34
CA ASP A 55 0.87 6.57 0.17
C ASP A 55 1.68 6.29 -1.10
N PHE A 56 1.36 5.19 -1.78
CA PHE A 56 2.07 4.77 -2.99
C PHE A 56 1.78 5.67 -4.20
N GLY A 57 0.65 6.38 -4.21
CA GLY A 57 0.30 7.27 -5.30
C GLY A 57 1.03 8.61 -5.23
N GLU A 58 1.25 9.12 -4.01
CA GLU A 58 2.00 10.37 -3.79
C GLU A 58 3.49 10.10 -3.50
N ALA A 59 3.89 8.83 -3.35
CA ALA A 59 5.24 8.42 -2.95
C ALA A 59 5.71 9.10 -1.65
N THR A 60 4.80 9.26 -0.68
CA THR A 60 5.05 9.95 0.59
C THR A 60 4.55 9.15 1.77
N GLY A 61 5.11 9.40 2.95
CA GLY A 61 4.74 8.69 4.17
C GLY A 61 5.30 9.35 5.42
N GLY A 62 5.03 8.76 6.57
CA GLY A 62 5.52 9.27 7.84
C GLY A 62 4.71 8.80 9.04
N ASP A 63 4.78 9.57 10.12
CA ASP A 63 4.02 9.37 11.35
C ASP A 63 2.68 10.13 11.32
N LEU A 64 1.93 10.10 12.43
CA LEU A 64 0.65 10.77 12.54
C LEU A 64 0.77 12.30 12.38
N VAL A 65 1.89 12.90 12.82
CA VAL A 65 2.08 14.36 12.71
C VAL A 65 2.24 14.75 11.24
N GLU A 66 3.02 13.98 10.48
CA GLU A 66 3.12 14.17 9.03
C GLU A 66 1.76 14.00 8.34
N LEU A 67 1.00 12.96 8.69
CA LEU A 67 -0.36 12.77 8.16
C LEU A 67 -1.25 13.98 8.46
N GLY A 68 -1.18 14.49 9.68
CA GLY A 68 -1.91 15.69 10.08
C GLY A 68 -1.57 16.92 9.24
N LYS A 69 -0.30 17.13 8.91
CA LYS A 69 0.13 18.22 8.02
C LYS A 69 -0.49 18.09 6.63
N TYR A 70 -0.46 16.90 6.03
CA TYR A 70 -1.08 16.66 4.72
C TYR A 70 -2.60 16.88 4.75
N LEU A 71 -3.29 16.37 5.76
CA LEU A 71 -4.74 16.45 5.86
C LEU A 71 -5.25 17.88 6.09
N CYS A 72 -4.51 18.70 6.84
CA CYS A 72 -4.90 20.10 7.05
C CYS A 72 -4.19 21.10 6.07
N GLY A 73 -3.36 20.59 5.15
CA GLY A 73 -2.71 21.39 4.13
C GLY A 73 -1.67 22.39 4.67
N THR A 74 -1.00 22.04 5.78
CA THR A 74 -0.02 22.94 6.44
C THR A 74 1.38 22.32 6.50
N LYS A 75 2.39 23.17 6.62
CA LYS A 75 3.75 22.75 6.98
C LYS A 75 4.04 22.90 8.49
N SER A 76 3.12 23.53 9.23
CA SER A 76 3.28 23.83 10.66
C SER A 76 2.95 22.60 11.51
N VAL A 77 3.88 22.18 12.36
CA VAL A 77 3.67 21.11 13.34
C VAL A 77 2.59 21.50 14.36
N SER A 78 2.55 22.76 14.79
CA SER A 78 1.58 23.22 15.79
C SER A 78 0.14 23.16 15.26
N GLU A 79 -0.08 23.51 13.99
CA GLU A 79 -1.39 23.41 13.34
C GLU A 79 -1.81 21.95 13.13
N ALA A 80 -0.88 21.09 12.71
CA ALA A 80 -1.12 19.67 12.60
C ALA A 80 -1.52 19.04 13.95
N LEU A 81 -0.82 19.39 15.03
CA LEU A 81 -1.16 18.94 16.38
C LEU A 81 -2.53 19.45 16.86
N ALA A 82 -2.89 20.70 16.54
CA ALA A 82 -4.19 21.25 16.83
C ALA A 82 -5.30 20.52 16.05
N TYR A 83 -5.04 20.19 14.78
CA TYR A 83 -5.94 19.40 13.93
C TYR A 83 -6.16 18.00 14.53
N ILE A 84 -5.06 17.26 14.82
CA ILE A 84 -5.13 15.92 15.41
C ILE A 84 -5.91 15.96 16.74
N LYS A 85 -5.59 16.90 17.61
CA LYS A 85 -6.24 17.06 18.93
C LYS A 85 -7.76 17.21 18.82
N ARG A 86 -8.25 17.89 17.79
CA ARG A 86 -9.70 18.09 17.57
C ARG A 86 -10.45 16.77 17.40
N TYR A 87 -9.84 15.80 16.73
CA TYR A 87 -10.44 14.50 16.47
C TYR A 87 -10.16 13.48 17.57
N VAL A 88 -9.02 13.56 18.24
CA VAL A 88 -8.65 12.61 19.31
C VAL A 88 -9.43 12.87 20.61
N ASN A 89 -9.75 14.13 20.93
CA ASN A 89 -10.48 14.47 22.18
C ASN A 89 -12.00 14.28 22.09
N GLY A 90 -12.52 13.89 20.96
CA GLY A 90 -13.95 13.79 20.72
C GLY A 90 -14.47 12.36 20.58
N VAL A 91 -14.43 11.53 21.59
CA VAL A 91 -15.08 10.20 21.67
C VAL A 91 -14.08 9.04 21.71
N SER A 92 -14.08 8.32 22.82
CA SER A 92 -13.68 6.92 22.89
C SER A 92 -14.58 6.13 21.94
N LEU A 93 -14.12 5.93 20.70
CA LEU A 93 -14.81 5.01 19.79
C LEU A 93 -14.65 3.58 20.32
N PRO A 94 -15.72 2.79 20.31
CA PRO A 94 -15.58 1.35 20.48
C PRO A 94 -14.52 0.88 19.47
N ARG A 95 -13.58 0.06 19.94
CA ARG A 95 -12.55 -0.55 19.09
C ARG A 95 -13.19 -0.96 17.77
N PRO A 96 -12.64 -0.56 16.61
CA PRO A 96 -13.16 -1.05 15.35
C PRO A 96 -13.31 -2.55 15.49
N ARG A 97 -14.53 -3.05 15.36
CA ARG A 97 -14.80 -4.49 15.32
C ARG A 97 -13.80 -5.05 14.33
N ALA A 98 -12.95 -5.96 14.80
CA ALA A 98 -11.93 -6.56 13.96
C ALA A 98 -12.56 -6.82 12.60
N LEU A 99 -12.04 -6.18 11.56
CA LEU A 99 -12.46 -6.50 10.20
C LEU A 99 -12.34 -8.01 10.13
N PRO A 100 -13.37 -8.74 9.69
CA PRO A 100 -13.23 -10.17 9.55
C PRO A 100 -11.94 -10.37 8.76
N ALA A 101 -11.06 -11.23 9.24
CA ALA A 101 -9.83 -11.65 8.58
C ALA A 101 -10.18 -12.44 7.28
N THR A 102 -11.09 -11.90 6.51
CA THR A 102 -11.60 -12.36 5.24
C THR A 102 -11.34 -11.31 4.18
N SER A 103 -10.10 -10.96 4.07
CA SER A 103 -9.56 -10.96 2.74
C SER A 103 -8.53 -12.09 2.75
N ARG A 104 -8.98 -13.32 2.50
CA ARG A 104 -8.19 -14.10 1.57
C ARG A 104 -7.71 -13.07 0.56
N PRO A 105 -6.36 -12.96 0.29
CA PRO A 105 -5.98 -12.30 -0.94
C PRO A 105 -7.03 -12.80 -1.92
N VAL A 106 -7.67 -11.91 -2.67
CA VAL A 106 -8.32 -12.36 -3.88
C VAL A 106 -7.14 -13.03 -4.56
N GLU A 107 -7.06 -14.35 -4.38
CA GLU A 107 -6.22 -15.17 -5.21
C GLU A 107 -6.74 -14.76 -6.56
N ALA A 108 -6.01 -13.85 -7.18
CA ALA A 108 -6.24 -13.53 -8.55
C ALA A 108 -6.21 -14.92 -9.15
N ASP A 109 -7.38 -15.41 -9.59
CA ASP A 109 -7.60 -16.78 -10.07
C ASP A 109 -6.73 -16.96 -11.31
N MET A 110 -5.41 -16.95 -11.07
CA MET A 110 -4.38 -17.11 -12.06
C MET A 110 -4.31 -18.59 -12.37
N LYS A 111 -4.89 -18.93 -13.51
CA LYS A 111 -4.88 -20.30 -14.04
C LYS A 111 -3.77 -20.44 -15.07
N ASN A 112 -3.38 -21.68 -15.33
CA ASN A 112 -2.41 -22.02 -16.37
C ASN A 112 -1.08 -21.25 -16.27
N LEU A 113 -0.52 -21.16 -15.03
CA LEU A 113 0.75 -20.52 -14.80
C LEU A 113 1.89 -21.36 -15.42
N ILE A 114 2.57 -20.80 -16.41
CA ILE A 114 3.72 -21.43 -17.09
C ILE A 114 4.92 -20.48 -16.96
N ILE A 115 6.04 -20.99 -16.47
CA ILE A 115 7.28 -20.25 -16.31
C ILE A 115 8.31 -20.78 -17.31
N VAL A 116 8.82 -19.91 -18.16
CA VAL A 116 9.81 -20.25 -19.20
C VAL A 116 10.98 -19.26 -19.18
N PRO A 117 12.12 -19.61 -19.78
CA PRO A 117 13.20 -18.65 -19.97
C PRO A 117 12.73 -17.41 -20.75
N LEU A 118 13.20 -16.24 -20.35
CA LEU A 118 12.83 -14.97 -20.97
C LEU A 118 13.33 -14.89 -22.43
N ARG A 119 12.43 -15.00 -23.39
CA ARG A 119 12.73 -14.99 -24.83
C ARG A 119 11.78 -14.09 -25.63
N HIS A 120 10.61 -13.76 -25.10
CA HIS A 120 9.60 -13.03 -25.83
C HIS A 120 10.07 -11.62 -26.18
N HIS A 121 10.06 -11.27 -27.46
CA HIS A 121 10.58 -10.01 -27.98
C HIS A 121 9.95 -8.77 -27.30
N ALA A 122 8.64 -8.76 -27.07
CA ALA A 122 7.98 -7.63 -26.42
C ALA A 122 8.47 -7.41 -24.98
N LEU A 123 8.79 -8.50 -24.25
CA LEU A 123 9.32 -8.39 -22.89
C LEU A 123 10.76 -7.88 -22.89
N LEU A 124 11.58 -8.31 -23.84
CA LEU A 124 12.94 -7.80 -24.02
C LEU A 124 12.92 -6.32 -24.40
N SER A 125 12.05 -5.91 -25.32
CA SER A 125 11.84 -4.50 -25.68
C SER A 125 11.36 -3.68 -24.48
N TYR A 126 10.45 -4.22 -23.65
CA TYR A 126 10.02 -3.57 -22.42
C TYR A 126 11.18 -3.37 -21.44
N LEU A 127 12.02 -4.38 -21.21
CA LEU A 127 13.19 -4.26 -20.35
C LEU A 127 14.17 -3.23 -20.90
N HIS A 128 14.42 -3.24 -22.21
CA HIS A 128 15.29 -2.27 -22.87
C HIS A 128 14.74 -0.83 -22.70
N SER A 129 13.44 -0.61 -22.81
CA SER A 129 12.82 0.69 -22.56
C SER A 129 12.98 1.18 -21.12
N ARG A 130 13.27 0.27 -20.19
CA ARG A 130 13.59 0.54 -18.77
C ARG A 130 15.09 0.60 -18.51
N MET A 131 15.93 0.72 -19.56
CA MET A 131 17.38 0.75 -19.48
C MET A 131 17.99 -0.51 -18.86
N ILE A 132 17.30 -1.65 -18.97
CA ILE A 132 17.78 -2.94 -18.52
C ILE A 132 18.32 -3.69 -19.73
N ASP A 133 19.60 -4.07 -19.68
CA ASP A 133 20.24 -4.86 -20.71
C ASP A 133 19.56 -6.23 -20.88
N SER A 134 19.44 -6.69 -22.13
CA SER A 134 18.75 -7.93 -22.46
C SER A 134 19.38 -9.17 -21.84
N ASP A 135 20.71 -9.20 -21.70
CA ASP A 135 21.42 -10.34 -21.14
C ASP A 135 21.28 -10.37 -19.63
N ILE A 136 21.31 -9.18 -18.99
CA ILE A 136 20.95 -9.02 -17.56
C ILE A 136 19.50 -9.45 -17.34
N GLY A 137 18.59 -9.01 -18.20
CA GLY A 137 17.18 -9.42 -18.14
C GLY A 137 17.01 -10.93 -18.22
N ARG A 138 17.70 -11.61 -19.13
CA ARG A 138 17.67 -13.08 -19.26
C ARG A 138 18.28 -13.82 -18.07
N MET A 139 19.28 -13.22 -17.43
CA MET A 139 19.95 -13.82 -16.27
C MET A 139 19.06 -13.77 -15.01
N PHE A 140 18.38 -12.67 -14.76
CA PHE A 140 17.64 -12.41 -13.52
C PHE A 140 16.13 -12.52 -13.63
N CYS A 141 15.57 -12.61 -14.86
CA CYS A 141 14.13 -12.71 -15.06
C CYS A 141 13.74 -14.01 -15.77
N LYS A 142 12.52 -14.44 -15.49
CA LYS A 142 11.81 -15.47 -16.26
C LYS A 142 10.58 -14.85 -16.91
N GLU A 143 10.12 -15.50 -17.94
CA GLU A 143 8.87 -15.16 -18.61
C GLU A 143 7.76 -16.00 -18.00
N VAL A 144 6.72 -15.35 -17.50
CA VAL A 144 5.57 -16.01 -16.89
C VAL A 144 4.36 -15.77 -17.76
N HIS A 145 3.72 -16.86 -18.20
CA HIS A 145 2.42 -16.84 -18.86
C HIS A 145 1.35 -17.25 -17.87
N TYR A 146 0.24 -16.56 -17.86
CA TYR A 146 -0.88 -16.88 -16.98
C TYR A 146 -2.21 -16.42 -17.58
N GLU A 147 -3.27 -17.01 -17.11
CA GLU A 147 -4.62 -16.64 -17.46
C GLU A 147 -5.31 -15.99 -16.26
N LEU A 148 -5.89 -14.81 -16.49
CA LEU A 148 -6.64 -14.07 -15.49
C LEU A 148 -7.97 -13.60 -16.11
N ARG A 149 -9.10 -13.97 -15.50
CA ARG A 149 -10.44 -13.60 -16.00
C ARG A 149 -10.64 -13.97 -17.49
N GLN A 150 -10.23 -15.18 -17.88
CA GLN A 150 -10.31 -15.71 -19.25
C GLN A 150 -9.46 -14.95 -20.30
N LYS A 151 -8.54 -14.10 -19.86
CA LYS A 151 -7.56 -13.43 -20.73
C LYS A 151 -6.15 -13.95 -20.44
N ARG A 152 -5.37 -14.14 -21.49
CA ARG A 152 -3.98 -14.57 -21.39
C ARG A 152 -3.08 -13.36 -21.22
N TYR A 153 -2.16 -13.46 -20.30
CA TYR A 153 -1.16 -12.45 -20.00
C TYR A 153 0.22 -13.09 -19.96
N PHE A 154 1.23 -12.26 -20.19
CA PHE A 154 2.61 -12.65 -19.98
C PHE A 154 3.39 -11.47 -19.38
N ALA A 155 4.39 -11.78 -18.54
CA ALA A 155 5.16 -10.77 -17.84
C ALA A 155 6.59 -11.26 -17.55
N PRO A 156 7.59 -10.34 -17.49
CA PRO A 156 8.88 -10.67 -16.92
C PRO A 156 8.79 -10.66 -15.40
N VAL A 157 9.31 -11.68 -14.74
CA VAL A 157 9.35 -11.80 -13.28
C VAL A 157 10.78 -12.03 -12.83
N SER A 158 11.27 -11.16 -11.94
CA SER A 158 12.59 -11.33 -11.31
C SER A 158 12.47 -12.20 -10.06
N TYR A 159 13.42 -13.11 -9.88
CA TYR A 159 13.51 -13.93 -8.67
C TYR A 159 14.20 -13.13 -7.56
N THR A 160 13.44 -12.40 -6.79
CA THR A 160 14.00 -11.80 -5.57
C THR A 160 13.62 -12.54 -4.30
N HIS A 161 12.55 -13.36 -4.31
CA HIS A 161 12.17 -14.25 -3.19
C HIS A 161 11.20 -15.33 -3.66
N LEU A 162 11.71 -16.49 -4.04
CA LEU A 162 10.99 -17.74 -3.93
C LEU A 162 11.75 -18.60 -2.92
N THR A 163 11.53 -18.38 -1.66
CA THR A 163 11.69 -19.42 -0.65
C THR A 163 10.48 -20.34 -0.79
N LEU A 164 10.72 -21.54 -1.25
CA LEU A 164 9.83 -22.70 -1.15
C LEU A 164 9.51 -23.01 0.31
#